data_3084f5dccac3e596594909b34420954c
#
_entry.id   3084f5dccac3e596594909b34420954c
#
_cell.length_a   1.000
_cell.length_b   1.000
_cell.length_c   1.000
_cell.angle_alpha   90.00
_cell.angle_beta   90.00
_cell.angle_gamma   90.00
#
_symmetry.space_group_name_H-M   'P 1'
#
loop_
_entity.id
_entity.type
_entity.pdbx_description
1 polymer ?
#
loop_
_entity_poly.entity_id
_entity_poly.type
_entity_poly.pdbx_seq_one_letter_code
_entity_poly.pdbx_strand_id
1 'polypeptide(L)'
;AEVPSLIPQQLSNLKGHLYKKLLSSLRQFSQINIMDIQIREMIDHAQILFNRSLYEQCVDVLKKAKKRAKKIDNLELQLEILKWEKNVLTQTIGPDNENRVNRIIEEVRDVNSRINNINVITNLSAKLGSIYTKIGYIRNNSDENQVTTLINQLPKFKEEKLSLNEKLNLYNLYVNYYFFLQDFESGYYYAREWVRLFDDNKELKTSRVENYLNAINNLMIAQY
;
A
#
# COMPACT_ATOMS: atom_id res chain seq x y z
N ALA A 1 24.42 -14.91 47.08
CA ALA A 1 22.98 -14.82 46.83
C ALA A 1 22.67 -15.73 45.66
N GLU A 2 22.02 -16.87 45.89
CA GLU A 2 21.57 -17.79 44.84
C GLU A 2 20.47 -17.12 44.04
N VAL A 3 20.64 -17.03 42.71
CA VAL A 3 19.62 -16.59 41.79
C VAL A 3 18.54 -17.70 41.74
N PRO A 4 17.28 -17.42 42.10
CA PRO A 4 16.23 -18.43 42.07
C PRO A 4 16.13 -19.02 40.66
N SER A 5 16.24 -20.35 40.54
CA SER A 5 16.07 -21.03 39.26
C SER A 5 14.64 -20.82 38.75
N LEU A 6 14.49 -20.08 37.67
CA LEU A 6 13.21 -19.84 37.02
C LEU A 6 12.63 -21.18 36.49
N ILE A 7 11.42 -21.51 36.96
CA ILE A 7 10.69 -22.67 36.48
C ILE A 7 10.40 -22.45 34.94
N PRO A 8 10.51 -23.47 34.06
CA PRO A 8 10.32 -23.32 32.60
C PRO A 8 9.04 -22.57 32.23
N GLN A 9 7.98 -22.74 33.00
CA GLN A 9 6.69 -22.08 32.78
C GLN A 9 6.73 -20.58 33.08
N GLN A 10 7.51 -20.18 34.12
CA GLN A 10 7.74 -18.76 34.46
C GLN A 10 8.59 -18.10 33.37
N LEU A 11 9.57 -18.80 32.78
CA LEU A 11 10.40 -18.32 31.69
C LEU A 11 9.58 -18.07 30.42
N SER A 12 8.64 -18.97 30.07
CA SER A 12 7.74 -18.80 28.95
C SER A 12 6.84 -17.57 29.11
N ASN A 13 6.25 -17.40 30.31
CA ASN A 13 5.41 -16.23 30.60
C ASN A 13 6.21 -14.92 30.57
N LEU A 14 7.44 -14.93 31.09
CA LEU A 14 8.34 -13.77 31.06
C LEU A 14 8.73 -13.39 29.66
N LYS A 15 9.06 -14.37 28.80
CA LYS A 15 9.31 -14.14 27.36
C LYS A 15 8.11 -13.52 26.67
N GLY A 16 6.89 -14.03 26.90
CA GLY A 16 5.66 -13.49 26.31
C GLY A 16 5.38 -12.05 26.77
N HIS A 17 5.64 -11.77 28.06
CA HIS A 17 5.48 -10.42 28.60
C HIS A 17 6.53 -9.44 28.03
N LEU A 18 7.79 -9.86 27.98
CA LEU A 18 8.89 -9.07 27.40
C LEU A 18 8.61 -8.77 25.91
N TYR A 19 8.18 -9.77 25.14
CA TYR A 19 7.83 -9.61 23.73
C TYR A 19 6.72 -8.58 23.53
N LYS A 20 5.64 -8.65 24.32
CA LYS A 20 4.55 -7.65 24.29
C LYS A 20 5.05 -6.24 24.64
N LYS A 21 5.91 -6.11 25.64
CA LYS A 21 6.50 -4.80 26.01
C LYS A 21 7.41 -4.25 24.93
N LEU A 22 8.25 -5.10 24.31
CA LEU A 22 9.11 -4.70 23.19
C LEU A 22 8.26 -4.23 22.00
N LEU A 23 7.22 -4.97 21.62
CA LEU A 23 6.32 -4.55 20.53
C LEU A 23 5.62 -3.23 20.84
N SER A 24 5.16 -3.04 22.08
CA SER A 24 4.55 -1.78 22.51
C SER A 24 5.53 -0.61 22.44
N SER A 25 6.78 -0.80 22.89
CA SER A 25 7.84 0.22 22.80
C SER A 25 8.20 0.54 21.34
N LEU A 26 8.37 -0.49 20.50
CA LEU A 26 8.61 -0.31 19.06
C LEU A 26 7.46 0.43 18.38
N ARG A 27 6.22 0.12 18.74
CA ARG A 27 5.05 0.85 18.22
C ARG A 27 5.10 2.33 18.59
N GLN A 28 5.41 2.66 19.86
CA GLN A 28 5.53 4.05 20.30
C GLN A 28 6.64 4.81 19.56
N PHE A 29 7.80 4.17 19.36
CA PHE A 29 8.89 4.75 18.58
C PHE A 29 8.49 4.96 17.11
N SER A 30 7.86 3.98 16.50
CA SER A 30 7.41 4.02 15.09
C SER A 30 6.28 5.04 14.87
N GLN A 31 5.43 5.29 15.88
CA GLN A 31 4.32 6.23 15.83
C GLN A 31 4.77 7.67 15.54
N ILE A 32 5.97 8.05 15.99
CA ILE A 32 6.55 9.38 15.74
C ILE A 32 6.98 9.53 14.27
N ASN A 33 7.45 8.45 13.64
CA ASN A 33 8.15 8.50 12.36
C ASN A 33 7.36 7.91 11.18
N ILE A 34 6.32 7.10 11.42
CA ILE A 34 5.59 6.38 10.37
C ILE A 34 4.18 6.94 10.25
N MET A 35 3.91 7.62 9.12
CA MET A 35 2.62 8.28 8.84
C MET A 35 1.44 7.32 8.90
N ASP A 36 1.60 6.08 8.41
CA ASP A 36 0.56 5.06 8.43
C ASP A 36 0.10 4.73 9.86
N ILE A 37 1.04 4.62 10.79
CA ILE A 37 0.74 4.35 12.21
C ILE A 37 -0.01 5.51 12.83
N GLN A 38 0.38 6.75 12.52
CA GLN A 38 -0.32 7.95 12.99
C GLN A 38 -1.76 8.02 12.47
N ILE A 39 -1.98 7.66 11.22
CA ILE A 39 -3.33 7.66 10.63
C ILE A 39 -4.20 6.58 11.28
N ARG A 40 -3.66 5.37 11.53
CA ARG A 40 -4.39 4.30 12.25
C ARG A 40 -4.79 4.74 13.65
N GLU A 41 -3.90 5.40 14.37
CA GLU A 41 -4.22 5.96 15.68
C GLU A 41 -5.36 7.00 15.61
N MET A 42 -5.35 7.85 14.58
CA MET A 42 -6.45 8.79 14.37
C MET A 42 -7.78 8.07 14.09
N ILE A 43 -7.76 6.95 13.37
CA ILE A 43 -8.95 6.14 13.12
C ILE A 43 -9.42 5.49 14.43
N ASP A 44 -8.52 4.95 15.24
CA ASP A 44 -8.86 4.41 16.57
C ASP A 44 -9.50 5.48 17.47
N HIS A 45 -8.96 6.71 17.48
CA HIS A 45 -9.55 7.84 18.20
C HIS A 45 -10.94 8.19 17.67
N ALA A 46 -11.13 8.21 16.34
CA ALA A 46 -12.43 8.46 15.74
C ALA A 46 -13.46 7.40 16.14
N GLN A 47 -13.07 6.12 16.21
CA GLN A 47 -13.92 5.04 16.69
C GLN A 47 -14.32 5.23 18.17
N ILE A 48 -13.37 5.62 19.02
CA ILE A 48 -13.66 5.88 20.44
C ILE A 48 -14.65 7.04 20.58
N LEU A 49 -14.47 8.11 19.81
CA LEU A 49 -15.36 9.28 19.82
C LEU A 49 -16.76 8.91 19.32
N PHE A 50 -16.84 8.14 18.22
CA PHE A 50 -18.10 7.64 17.67
C PHE A 50 -18.89 6.84 18.72
N ASN A 51 -18.22 5.89 19.41
CA ASN A 51 -18.84 5.04 20.44
C ASN A 51 -19.33 5.85 21.66
N ARG A 52 -18.87 7.08 21.81
CA ARG A 52 -19.30 8.02 22.85
C ARG A 52 -20.30 9.07 22.35
N SER A 53 -20.82 8.90 21.12
CA SER A 53 -21.74 9.83 20.45
C SER A 53 -21.15 11.25 20.24
N LEU A 54 -19.82 11.39 20.27
CA LEU A 54 -19.11 12.63 20.00
C LEU A 54 -18.85 12.77 18.49
N TYR A 55 -19.93 12.90 17.72
CA TYR A 55 -19.90 12.82 16.25
C TYR A 55 -19.16 13.98 15.58
N GLU A 56 -19.29 15.21 16.10
CA GLU A 56 -18.57 16.36 15.54
C GLU A 56 -17.06 16.21 15.66
N GLN A 57 -16.57 15.84 16.85
CA GLN A 57 -15.15 15.58 17.10
C GLN A 57 -14.65 14.40 16.27
N CYS A 58 -15.47 13.36 16.11
CA CYS A 58 -15.17 12.22 15.26
C CYS A 58 -14.95 12.67 13.81
N VAL A 59 -15.84 13.49 13.24
CA VAL A 59 -15.72 14.04 11.89
C VAL A 59 -14.42 14.83 11.72
N ASP A 60 -14.05 15.64 12.70
CA ASP A 60 -12.85 16.48 12.61
C ASP A 60 -11.56 15.64 12.62
N VAL A 61 -11.54 14.57 13.42
CA VAL A 61 -10.42 13.61 13.41
C VAL A 61 -10.35 12.87 12.07
N LEU A 62 -11.49 12.40 11.54
CA LEU A 62 -11.55 11.69 10.26
C LEU A 62 -11.11 12.58 9.08
N LYS A 63 -11.50 13.86 9.05
CA LYS A 63 -11.04 14.83 8.04
C LYS A 63 -9.52 14.98 8.03
N LYS A 64 -8.90 15.09 9.22
CA LYS A 64 -7.45 15.19 9.37
C LYS A 64 -6.76 13.89 8.90
N ALA A 65 -7.28 12.73 9.33
CA ALA A 65 -6.79 11.40 8.92
C ALA A 65 -6.86 11.24 7.40
N LYS A 66 -8.00 11.60 6.78
CA LYS A 66 -8.23 11.52 5.33
C LYS A 66 -7.24 12.38 4.54
N LYS A 67 -6.99 13.62 4.99
CA LYS A 67 -5.99 14.48 4.36
C LYS A 67 -4.60 13.86 4.36
N ARG A 68 -4.20 13.22 5.48
CA ARG A 68 -2.91 12.54 5.60
C ARG A 68 -2.86 11.28 4.75
N ALA A 69 -3.91 10.44 4.76
CA ALA A 69 -3.99 9.23 3.96
C ALA A 69 -3.93 9.53 2.45
N LYS A 70 -4.58 10.61 1.99
CA LYS A 70 -4.49 11.07 0.60
C LYS A 70 -3.07 11.54 0.25
N LYS A 71 -2.37 12.22 1.17
CA LYS A 71 -0.99 12.69 0.96
C LYS A 71 0.01 11.55 0.71
N ILE A 72 -0.15 10.44 1.42
CA ILE A 72 0.72 9.26 1.25
C ILE A 72 0.17 8.24 0.24
N ASP A 73 -0.94 8.55 -0.41
CA ASP A 73 -1.66 7.68 -1.37
C ASP A 73 -1.91 6.26 -0.80
N ASN A 74 -2.28 6.17 0.50
CA ASN A 74 -2.66 4.89 1.12
C ASN A 74 -4.17 4.69 0.96
N LEU A 75 -4.55 3.89 -0.04
CA LEU A 75 -5.95 3.67 -0.45
C LEU A 75 -6.73 2.87 0.59
N GLU A 76 -6.09 1.92 1.27
CA GLU A 76 -6.72 1.08 2.29
C GLU A 76 -7.16 1.93 3.49
N LEU A 77 -6.29 2.82 3.96
CA LEU A 77 -6.62 3.75 5.03
C LEU A 77 -7.68 4.78 4.59
N GLN A 78 -7.65 5.22 3.32
CA GLN A 78 -8.71 6.08 2.79
C GLN A 78 -10.07 5.38 2.81
N LEU A 79 -10.11 4.10 2.40
CA LEU A 79 -11.35 3.30 2.42
C LEU A 79 -11.87 3.09 3.84
N GLU A 80 -11.00 2.82 4.79
CA GLU A 80 -11.35 2.66 6.20
C GLU A 80 -11.94 3.97 6.79
N ILE A 81 -11.32 5.11 6.49
CA ILE A 81 -11.81 6.43 6.90
C ILE A 81 -13.19 6.71 6.28
N LEU A 82 -13.38 6.43 4.98
CA LEU A 82 -14.65 6.62 4.30
C LEU A 82 -15.77 5.75 4.90
N LYS A 83 -15.44 4.55 5.36
CA LYS A 83 -16.37 3.69 6.11
C LYS A 83 -16.82 4.36 7.40
N TRP A 84 -15.91 4.95 8.16
CA TRP A 84 -16.24 5.68 9.39
C TRP A 84 -17.04 6.96 9.10
N GLU A 85 -16.67 7.74 8.06
CA GLU A 85 -17.45 8.91 7.62
C GLU A 85 -18.90 8.51 7.29
N LYS A 86 -19.10 7.38 6.62
CA LYS A 86 -20.44 6.85 6.33
C LYS A 86 -21.21 6.47 7.60
N ASN A 87 -20.54 5.81 8.57
CA ASN A 87 -21.17 5.47 9.85
C ASN A 87 -21.61 6.72 10.61
N VAL A 88 -20.80 7.78 10.63
CA VAL A 88 -21.19 9.04 11.29
C VAL A 88 -22.41 9.68 10.61
N LEU A 89 -22.49 9.63 9.27
CA LEU A 89 -23.64 10.18 8.55
C LEU A 89 -24.97 9.48 8.89
N THR A 90 -24.92 8.19 9.23
CA THR A 90 -26.15 7.46 9.66
C THR A 90 -26.66 7.91 11.04
N GLN A 91 -25.80 8.53 11.85
CA GLN A 91 -26.14 9.01 13.19
C GLN A 91 -26.44 10.51 13.23
N THR A 92 -26.11 11.25 12.16
CA THR A 92 -26.28 12.70 12.07
C THR A 92 -27.29 13.04 10.97
N ILE A 93 -28.46 13.55 11.36
CA ILE A 93 -29.50 13.97 10.41
C ILE A 93 -29.34 15.46 10.16
N GLY A 94 -29.27 15.86 8.89
CA GLY A 94 -29.16 17.27 8.51
C GLY A 94 -29.65 17.51 7.07
N PRO A 95 -29.98 18.77 6.73
CA PRO A 95 -30.60 19.12 5.44
C PRO A 95 -29.72 18.83 4.22
N ASP A 96 -28.41 18.72 4.37
CA ASP A 96 -27.45 18.44 3.30
C ASP A 96 -26.95 16.99 3.28
N ASN A 97 -27.67 16.09 3.93
CA ASN A 97 -27.20 14.72 4.12
C ASN A 97 -27.09 13.94 2.80
N GLU A 98 -28.02 14.17 1.87
CA GLU A 98 -28.03 13.47 0.58
C GLU A 98 -26.77 13.78 -0.25
N ASN A 99 -26.41 15.06 -0.36
CA ASN A 99 -25.19 15.46 -1.07
C ASN A 99 -23.91 14.89 -0.44
N ARG A 100 -23.86 14.84 0.90
CA ARG A 100 -22.75 14.27 1.64
C ARG A 100 -22.63 12.77 1.42
N VAL A 101 -23.77 12.05 1.45
CA VAL A 101 -23.83 10.61 1.18
C VAL A 101 -23.36 10.32 -0.25
N ASN A 102 -23.88 11.05 -1.25
CA ASN A 102 -23.51 10.87 -2.65
C ASN A 102 -22.01 11.09 -2.87
N ARG A 103 -21.45 12.12 -2.24
CA ARG A 103 -19.99 12.38 -2.30
C ARG A 103 -19.17 11.23 -1.74
N ILE A 104 -19.55 10.67 -0.58
CA ILE A 104 -18.84 9.54 0.01
C ILE A 104 -18.98 8.29 -0.88
N ILE A 105 -20.15 8.04 -1.47
CA ILE A 105 -20.35 6.93 -2.39
C ILE A 105 -19.40 7.02 -3.59
N GLU A 106 -19.29 8.19 -4.20
CA GLU A 106 -18.37 8.40 -5.32
C GLU A 106 -16.89 8.25 -4.91
N GLU A 107 -16.50 8.79 -3.75
CA GLU A 107 -15.14 8.61 -3.24
C GLU A 107 -14.84 7.12 -2.95
N VAL A 108 -15.77 6.37 -2.37
CA VAL A 108 -15.63 4.92 -2.14
C VAL A 108 -15.49 4.17 -3.45
N ARG A 109 -16.27 4.53 -4.48
CA ARG A 109 -16.20 3.91 -5.80
C ARG A 109 -14.82 4.15 -6.45
N ASP A 110 -14.32 5.39 -6.40
CA ASP A 110 -12.99 5.74 -6.93
C ASP A 110 -11.89 4.96 -6.22
N VAL A 111 -11.86 4.97 -4.87
CA VAL A 111 -10.85 4.27 -4.08
C VAL A 111 -10.88 2.76 -4.35
N ASN A 112 -12.07 2.14 -4.39
CA ASN A 112 -12.20 0.71 -4.68
C ASN A 112 -11.72 0.37 -6.10
N SER A 113 -12.00 1.23 -7.09
CA SER A 113 -11.51 1.05 -8.45
C SER A 113 -9.98 1.02 -8.50
N ARG A 114 -9.32 1.94 -7.79
CA ARG A 114 -7.85 2.00 -7.70
C ARG A 114 -7.26 0.80 -6.96
N ILE A 115 -7.86 0.39 -5.84
CA ILE A 115 -7.48 -0.82 -5.12
C ILE A 115 -7.57 -2.04 -6.05
N ASN A 116 -8.66 -2.15 -6.81
CA ASN A 116 -8.82 -3.23 -7.77
C ASN A 116 -7.74 -3.22 -8.86
N ASN A 117 -7.39 -2.04 -9.39
CA ASN A 117 -6.31 -1.91 -10.37
C ASN A 117 -4.97 -2.40 -9.78
N ILE A 118 -4.62 -1.98 -8.56
CA ILE A 118 -3.41 -2.44 -7.88
C ILE A 118 -3.43 -3.94 -7.67
N ASN A 119 -4.56 -4.51 -7.24
CA ASN A 119 -4.71 -5.95 -7.04
C ASN A 119 -4.51 -6.74 -8.35
N VAL A 120 -5.07 -6.25 -9.47
CA VAL A 120 -4.85 -6.88 -10.79
C VAL A 120 -3.37 -6.85 -11.15
N ILE A 121 -2.71 -5.70 -11.02
CA ILE A 121 -1.29 -5.52 -11.35
C ILE A 121 -0.41 -6.43 -10.47
N THR A 122 -0.61 -6.41 -9.15
CA THR A 122 0.20 -7.19 -8.21
C THR A 122 -0.03 -8.68 -8.33
N ASN A 123 -1.25 -9.12 -8.63
CA ASN A 123 -1.55 -10.52 -8.91
C ASN A 123 -0.83 -11.02 -10.18
N LEU A 124 -0.78 -10.19 -11.24
CA LEU A 124 -0.03 -10.50 -12.44
C LEU A 124 1.48 -10.54 -12.16
N SER A 125 2.00 -9.60 -11.35
CA SER A 125 3.40 -9.61 -10.90
C SER A 125 3.75 -10.89 -10.14
N ALA A 126 2.89 -11.32 -9.23
CA ALA A 126 3.09 -12.56 -8.47
C ALA A 126 3.07 -13.81 -9.38
N LYS A 127 2.15 -13.86 -10.35
CA LYS A 127 2.10 -14.95 -11.34
C LYS A 127 3.35 -14.94 -12.24
N LEU A 128 3.79 -13.76 -12.69
CA LEU A 128 5.01 -13.61 -13.49
C LEU A 128 6.23 -14.11 -12.72
N GLY A 129 6.38 -13.73 -11.45
CA GLY A 129 7.44 -14.21 -10.57
C GLY A 129 7.39 -15.73 -10.37
N SER A 130 6.20 -16.31 -10.24
CA SER A 130 6.03 -17.77 -10.14
C SER A 130 6.46 -18.49 -11.42
N ILE A 131 6.14 -17.96 -12.60
CA ILE A 131 6.59 -18.50 -13.88
C ILE A 131 8.12 -18.40 -13.96
N TYR A 132 8.70 -17.24 -13.64
CA TYR A 132 10.15 -17.03 -13.63
C TYR A 132 10.88 -18.05 -12.73
N THR A 133 10.36 -18.29 -11.52
CA THR A 133 10.94 -19.26 -10.59
C THR A 133 10.91 -20.70 -11.16
N LYS A 134 9.89 -21.02 -11.98
CA LYS A 134 9.70 -22.36 -12.56
C LYS A 134 10.57 -22.61 -13.78
N ILE A 135 10.67 -21.65 -14.71
CA ILE A 135 11.32 -21.86 -16.01
C ILE A 135 12.65 -21.11 -16.17
N GLY A 136 12.96 -20.17 -15.29
CA GLY A 136 14.10 -19.28 -15.43
C GLY A 136 13.90 -18.29 -16.58
N TYR A 137 14.89 -18.18 -17.46
CA TYR A 137 14.78 -17.35 -18.65
C TYR A 137 13.96 -18.06 -19.76
N ILE A 138 13.29 -17.25 -20.60
CA ILE A 138 12.58 -17.73 -21.79
C ILE A 138 13.57 -18.41 -22.73
N ARG A 139 13.24 -19.65 -23.16
CA ARG A 139 14.09 -20.48 -24.01
C ARG A 139 13.43 -20.83 -25.34
N ASN A 140 12.12 -20.67 -25.43
CA ASN A 140 11.35 -21.10 -26.59
C ASN A 140 10.04 -20.28 -26.69
N ASN A 141 9.40 -20.36 -27.87
CA ASN A 141 8.15 -19.65 -28.16
C ASN A 141 6.99 -20.04 -27.21
N SER A 142 7.00 -21.26 -26.62
CA SER A 142 5.97 -21.68 -25.67
C SER A 142 6.07 -20.88 -24.37
N ASP A 143 7.29 -20.69 -23.86
CA ASP A 143 7.55 -19.91 -22.65
C ASP A 143 7.17 -18.44 -22.87
N GLU A 144 7.56 -17.88 -24.03
CA GLU A 144 7.22 -16.52 -24.43
C GLU A 144 5.71 -16.30 -24.55
N ASN A 145 5.01 -17.23 -25.21
CA ASN A 145 3.55 -17.19 -25.33
C ASN A 145 2.85 -17.24 -23.97
N GLN A 146 3.36 -18.05 -23.04
CA GLN A 146 2.80 -18.14 -21.68
C GLN A 146 2.90 -16.79 -20.96
N VAL A 147 4.04 -16.13 -21.03
CA VAL A 147 4.30 -14.84 -20.36
C VAL A 147 3.52 -13.72 -21.02
N THR A 148 3.48 -13.67 -22.35
CA THR A 148 2.73 -12.68 -23.12
C THR A 148 1.22 -12.81 -22.90
N THR A 149 0.71 -14.05 -22.87
CA THR A 149 -0.70 -14.32 -22.56
C THR A 149 -1.07 -13.87 -21.17
N LEU A 150 -0.16 -14.00 -20.19
CA LEU A 150 -0.37 -13.50 -18.84
C LEU A 150 -0.51 -11.97 -18.82
N ILE A 151 0.41 -11.25 -19.46
CA ILE A 151 0.39 -9.78 -19.50
C ILE A 151 -0.79 -9.22 -20.29
N ASN A 152 -1.23 -9.93 -21.34
CA ASN A 152 -2.42 -9.54 -22.10
C ASN A 152 -3.73 -9.57 -21.26
N GLN A 153 -3.72 -10.14 -20.05
CA GLN A 153 -4.83 -10.04 -19.09
C GLN A 153 -4.87 -8.67 -18.38
N LEU A 154 -3.80 -7.86 -18.50
CA LEU A 154 -3.76 -6.53 -17.90
C LEU A 154 -4.76 -5.62 -18.61
N PRO A 155 -5.66 -4.92 -17.88
CA PRO A 155 -6.54 -3.92 -18.47
C PRO A 155 -5.73 -2.81 -19.15
N LYS A 156 -6.28 -2.25 -20.23
CA LYS A 156 -5.68 -1.08 -20.89
C LYS A 156 -5.88 0.16 -20.02
N PHE A 157 -4.93 0.44 -19.17
CA PHE A 157 -4.95 1.64 -18.36
C PHE A 157 -4.62 2.89 -19.17
N LYS A 158 -5.28 4.01 -18.86
CA LYS A 158 -4.86 5.34 -19.28
C LYS A 158 -3.90 5.86 -18.20
N GLU A 159 -2.61 5.87 -18.50
CA GLU A 159 -1.56 6.21 -17.50
C GLU A 159 -1.77 7.58 -16.84
N GLU A 160 -2.34 8.55 -17.58
CA GLU A 160 -2.62 9.88 -17.03
C GLU A 160 -3.66 9.86 -15.90
N LYS A 161 -4.50 8.80 -15.86
CA LYS A 161 -5.56 8.64 -14.85
C LYS A 161 -5.12 7.81 -13.65
N LEU A 162 -3.98 7.14 -13.76
CA LEU A 162 -3.46 6.30 -12.67
C LEU A 162 -2.90 7.17 -11.55
N SER A 163 -3.19 6.78 -10.31
CA SER A 163 -2.55 7.33 -9.14
C SER A 163 -1.06 6.96 -9.11
N LEU A 164 -0.33 7.65 -8.25
CA LEU A 164 1.09 7.38 -8.08
C LEU A 164 1.38 5.93 -7.67
N ASN A 165 0.57 5.39 -6.75
CA ASN A 165 0.72 4.01 -6.28
C ASN A 165 0.40 2.98 -7.38
N GLU A 166 -0.62 3.24 -8.21
CA GLU A 166 -0.92 2.41 -9.38
C GLU A 166 0.25 2.40 -10.36
N LYS A 167 0.84 3.57 -10.68
CA LYS A 167 2.00 3.68 -11.58
C LYS A 167 3.23 2.96 -11.04
N LEU A 168 3.53 3.10 -9.74
CA LEU A 168 4.65 2.40 -9.11
C LEU A 168 4.54 0.88 -9.30
N ASN A 169 3.35 0.31 -9.09
CA ASN A 169 3.13 -1.12 -9.27
C ASN A 169 3.16 -1.53 -10.75
N LEU A 170 2.60 -0.69 -11.64
CA LEU A 170 2.56 -0.96 -13.07
C LEU A 170 3.94 -0.97 -13.69
N TYR A 171 4.78 0.03 -13.37
CA TYR A 171 6.14 0.09 -13.91
C TYR A 171 7.02 -1.03 -13.37
N ASN A 172 6.87 -1.42 -12.09
CA ASN A 172 7.51 -2.62 -11.56
C ASN A 172 7.11 -3.88 -12.34
N LEU A 173 5.82 -4.06 -12.65
CA LEU A 173 5.35 -5.20 -13.45
C LEU A 173 5.98 -5.19 -14.84
N TYR A 174 5.98 -4.03 -15.55
CA TYR A 174 6.56 -3.92 -16.89
C TYR A 174 8.07 -4.14 -16.91
N VAL A 175 8.83 -3.61 -15.95
CA VAL A 175 10.27 -3.87 -15.84
C VAL A 175 10.54 -5.36 -15.72
N ASN A 176 9.86 -6.06 -14.81
CA ASN A 176 10.02 -7.50 -14.64
C ASN A 176 9.60 -8.29 -15.89
N TYR A 177 8.52 -7.88 -16.55
CA TYR A 177 8.04 -8.50 -17.79
C TYR A 177 9.06 -8.39 -18.92
N TYR A 178 9.54 -7.18 -19.20
CA TYR A 178 10.49 -6.96 -20.30
C TYR A 178 11.86 -7.58 -20.03
N PHE A 179 12.33 -7.56 -18.78
CA PHE A 179 13.57 -8.29 -18.43
C PHE A 179 13.41 -9.80 -18.61
N PHE A 180 12.23 -10.33 -18.32
CA PHE A 180 11.95 -11.74 -18.55
C PHE A 180 11.96 -12.10 -20.04
N LEU A 181 11.46 -11.21 -20.91
CA LEU A 181 11.54 -11.33 -22.36
C LEU A 181 12.93 -11.03 -22.93
N GLN A 182 13.89 -10.58 -22.12
CA GLN A 182 15.19 -10.06 -22.55
C GLN A 182 15.08 -8.84 -23.50
N ASP A 183 13.95 -8.12 -23.45
CA ASP A 183 13.77 -6.83 -24.10
C ASP A 183 14.30 -5.72 -23.17
N PHE A 184 15.60 -5.55 -23.18
CA PHE A 184 16.27 -4.60 -22.28
C PHE A 184 15.97 -3.13 -22.63
N GLU A 185 15.63 -2.81 -23.88
CA GLU A 185 15.27 -1.45 -24.28
C GLU A 185 13.96 -1.01 -23.62
N SER A 186 12.93 -1.83 -23.74
CA SER A 186 11.64 -1.57 -23.08
C SER A 186 11.77 -1.63 -21.55
N GLY A 187 12.57 -2.57 -21.04
CA GLY A 187 12.88 -2.69 -19.62
C GLY A 187 13.55 -1.43 -19.05
N TYR A 188 14.53 -0.89 -19.77
CA TYR A 188 15.20 0.37 -19.43
C TYR A 188 14.23 1.56 -19.42
N TYR A 189 13.36 1.66 -20.44
CA TYR A 189 12.37 2.72 -20.50
C TYR A 189 11.50 2.75 -19.24
N TYR A 190 10.90 1.62 -18.87
CA TYR A 190 10.04 1.56 -17.68
C TYR A 190 10.80 1.68 -16.36
N ALA A 191 12.03 1.18 -16.27
CA ALA A 191 12.86 1.36 -15.09
C ALA A 191 13.21 2.85 -14.87
N ARG A 192 13.50 3.58 -15.93
CA ARG A 192 13.75 5.03 -15.91
C ARG A 192 12.50 5.80 -15.48
N GLU A 193 11.34 5.50 -16.06
CA GLU A 193 10.08 6.14 -15.69
C GLU A 193 9.71 5.81 -14.22
N TRP A 194 10.03 4.60 -13.76
CA TRP A 194 9.83 4.23 -12.34
C TRP A 194 10.70 5.07 -11.40
N VAL A 195 11.98 5.25 -11.69
CA VAL A 195 12.87 6.14 -10.91
C VAL A 195 12.36 7.59 -10.95
N ARG A 196 11.92 8.06 -12.13
CA ARG A 196 11.40 9.42 -12.29
C ARG A 196 10.21 9.73 -11.39
N LEU A 197 9.31 8.76 -11.14
CA LEU A 197 8.22 8.96 -10.18
C LEU A 197 8.71 9.34 -8.78
N PHE A 198 9.85 8.81 -8.35
CA PHE A 198 10.48 9.18 -7.07
C PHE A 198 11.20 10.52 -7.13
N ASP A 199 11.79 10.88 -8.28
CA ASP A 199 12.46 12.17 -8.46
C ASP A 199 11.46 13.32 -8.43
N ASP A 200 10.31 13.14 -9.06
CA ASP A 200 9.21 14.10 -9.07
C ASP A 200 8.49 14.19 -7.70
N ASN A 201 8.63 13.16 -6.84
CA ASN A 201 7.95 13.06 -5.55
C ASN A 201 8.94 12.72 -4.42
N LYS A 202 9.75 13.71 -4.03
CA LYS A 202 10.85 13.52 -3.06
C LYS A 202 10.45 12.87 -1.72
N GLU A 203 9.22 13.12 -1.25
CA GLU A 203 8.72 12.51 -0.01
C GLU A 203 8.59 10.98 -0.11
N LEU A 204 8.43 10.43 -1.33
CA LEU A 204 8.38 8.99 -1.54
C LEU A 204 9.73 8.31 -1.33
N LYS A 205 10.84 8.99 -1.62
CA LYS A 205 12.17 8.42 -1.40
C LYS A 205 12.41 8.03 0.05
N THR A 206 11.85 8.79 0.97
CA THR A 206 11.98 8.54 2.42
C THR A 206 10.89 7.62 2.97
N SER A 207 9.66 7.69 2.43
CA SER A 207 8.55 6.87 2.90
C SER A 207 8.52 5.46 2.27
N ARG A 208 9.14 5.28 1.09
CA ARG A 208 9.16 4.01 0.34
C ARG A 208 10.57 3.68 -0.14
N VAL A 209 11.53 3.70 0.79
CA VAL A 209 12.97 3.50 0.51
C VAL A 209 13.23 2.22 -0.27
N GLU A 210 12.62 1.10 0.13
CA GLU A 210 12.80 -0.19 -0.54
C GLU A 210 12.36 -0.14 -2.01
N ASN A 211 11.20 0.45 -2.31
CA ASN A 211 10.72 0.57 -3.69
C ASN A 211 11.64 1.46 -4.53
N TYR A 212 12.17 2.54 -3.93
CA TYR A 212 13.12 3.43 -4.61
C TYR A 212 14.45 2.72 -4.91
N LEU A 213 15.00 1.98 -3.94
CA LEU A 213 16.22 1.20 -4.14
C LEU A 213 16.02 0.11 -5.20
N ASN A 214 14.86 -0.55 -5.21
CA ASN A 214 14.51 -1.52 -6.24
C ASN A 214 14.43 -0.86 -7.63
N ALA A 215 13.82 0.33 -7.74
CA ALA A 215 13.75 1.06 -9.01
C ALA A 215 15.14 1.41 -9.55
N ILE A 216 16.06 1.93 -8.69
CA ILE A 216 17.44 2.23 -9.05
C ILE A 216 18.19 0.96 -9.45
N ASN A 217 18.07 -0.12 -8.68
CA ASN A 217 18.75 -1.38 -8.99
C ASN A 217 18.32 -1.93 -10.35
N ASN A 218 17.02 -1.91 -10.66
CA ASN A 218 16.52 -2.34 -11.96
C ASN A 218 16.99 -1.41 -13.10
N LEU A 219 17.06 -0.11 -12.86
CA LEU A 219 17.61 0.83 -13.85
C LEU A 219 19.10 0.57 -14.13
N MET A 220 19.89 0.26 -13.09
CA MET A 220 21.30 -0.10 -13.25
C MET A 220 21.45 -1.40 -14.04
N ILE A 221 20.65 -2.43 -13.73
CA ILE A 221 20.68 -3.72 -14.47
C ILE A 221 20.36 -3.51 -15.95
N ALA A 222 19.43 -2.60 -16.27
CA ALA A 222 19.04 -2.32 -17.66
C ALA A 222 20.09 -1.55 -18.47
N GLN A 223 21.10 -0.96 -17.82
CA GLN A 223 22.18 -0.21 -18.48
C GLN A 223 23.38 -1.09 -18.87
N TYR A 224 23.45 -2.31 -18.34
CA TYR A 224 24.52 -3.29 -18.65
C TYR A 224 24.02 -4.37 -19.63
#